data_a5b4d75d6ce6010c561cee2886abacb7
#
_entry.id   a5b4d75d6ce6010c561cee2886abacb7
#
_cell.length_a   1.000
_cell.length_b   1.000
_cell.length_c   1.000
_cell.angle_alpha   90.00
_cell.angle_beta   90.00
_cell.angle_gamma   90.00
#
_symmetry.space_group_name_H-M   'P 1'
#
loop_
_entity.id
_entity.type
_entity.pdbx_description
1 polymer ?
#
loop_
_entity_poly.entity_id
_entity_poly.type
_entity_poly.pdbx_seq_one_letter_code
_entity_poly.pdbx_strand_id
1 'polypeptide(L)'
;MRDCGYSLKKKGYTIKVLNLDDKSCSDCYNPLMYIKESYNNIGYYDDEHPIQEDDVMSLINTIMANTKSENIQNTSGDPFWEKAEMIYLQALFYYTLRHYDKAHQNFTTVLNLIRLSNPDSTGVSNLDRLFDAWAKDEPEAIGVKQYKHFKVAASAPKMMSTIIMVATARLASFNIKEIANMTDTDTMELNRIGMPLDDNSPLLKQINSESNKTIGNGKVAYFVITKPSNNTFNYLASIFYTQIFEIIDENAKLCGGSLATPVEIYMDEWAQLGEIPRFV
;
A
#
# COMPACT_ATOMS: atom_id res chain seq x y z
N MET A 1 -12.18 -14.23 18.97
CA MET A 1 -11.39 -14.86 17.89
C MET A 1 -11.27 -16.39 18.00
N ARG A 2 -10.84 -16.97 19.15
CA ARG A 2 -10.64 -18.43 19.26
C ARG A 2 -11.87 -19.24 18.85
N ASP A 3 -13.04 -18.94 19.38
CA ASP A 3 -14.25 -19.73 19.14
C ASP A 3 -14.83 -19.54 17.73
N CYS A 4 -14.90 -18.29 17.25
CA CYS A 4 -15.36 -17.99 15.90
C CYS A 4 -14.41 -18.54 14.83
N GLY A 5 -13.09 -18.30 14.98
CA GLY A 5 -12.09 -18.77 14.02
C GLY A 5 -12.06 -20.30 13.90
N TYR A 6 -12.18 -21.01 15.03
CA TYR A 6 -12.25 -22.48 15.02
C TYR A 6 -13.50 -22.99 14.29
N SER A 7 -14.65 -22.36 14.54
CA SER A 7 -15.91 -22.71 13.89
C SER A 7 -15.87 -22.47 12.39
N LEU A 8 -15.28 -21.34 11.96
CA LEU A 8 -15.10 -21.02 10.55
C LEU A 8 -14.12 -21.99 9.86
N LYS A 9 -13.00 -22.30 10.52
CA LYS A 9 -12.03 -23.28 10.01
C LYS A 9 -12.67 -24.66 9.81
N LYS A 10 -13.53 -25.11 10.73
CA LYS A 10 -14.31 -26.37 10.56
C LYS A 10 -15.25 -26.33 9.37
N LYS A 11 -15.75 -25.16 8.99
CA LYS A 11 -16.57 -24.93 7.79
C LYS A 11 -15.72 -24.76 6.52
N GLY A 12 -14.41 -24.92 6.62
CA GLY A 12 -13.46 -24.85 5.50
C GLY A 12 -13.05 -23.42 5.12
N TYR A 13 -13.24 -22.43 5.99
CA TYR A 13 -12.73 -21.08 5.75
C TYR A 13 -11.21 -21.01 5.99
N THR A 14 -10.51 -20.33 5.12
CA THR A 14 -9.14 -19.86 5.36
C THR A 14 -9.21 -18.68 6.33
N ILE A 15 -8.45 -18.72 7.40
CA ILE A 15 -8.41 -17.65 8.40
C ILE A 15 -7.17 -16.81 8.16
N LYS A 16 -7.34 -15.52 8.04
CA LYS A 16 -6.27 -14.51 7.89
C LYS A 16 -6.37 -13.50 9.03
N VAL A 17 -5.25 -13.12 9.59
CA VAL A 17 -5.22 -12.27 10.79
C VAL A 17 -4.22 -11.13 10.60
N LEU A 18 -4.71 -9.90 10.62
CA LEU A 18 -3.88 -8.71 10.79
C LEU A 18 -3.84 -8.37 12.28
N ASN A 19 -2.76 -8.73 12.96
CA ASN A 19 -2.62 -8.55 14.40
C ASN A 19 -1.66 -7.40 14.72
N LEU A 20 -2.22 -6.23 15.06
CA LEU A 20 -1.44 -5.05 15.42
C LEU A 20 -1.10 -4.99 16.92
N ASP A 21 -1.69 -5.88 17.73
CA ASP A 21 -1.32 -6.04 19.15
C ASP A 21 -0.09 -6.94 19.30
N ASP A 22 -0.16 -8.15 18.77
CA ASP A 22 0.97 -9.09 18.71
C ASP A 22 1.34 -9.38 17.25
N LYS A 23 2.29 -8.60 16.74
CA LYS A 23 2.70 -8.64 15.33
C LYS A 23 3.40 -9.95 14.95
N SER A 24 3.94 -10.68 15.93
CA SER A 24 4.56 -12.00 15.71
C SER A 24 3.53 -13.08 15.34
N CYS A 25 2.26 -12.83 15.67
CA CYS A 25 1.11 -13.69 15.38
C CYS A 25 0.23 -13.14 14.25
N SER A 26 0.77 -12.26 13.41
CA SER A 26 0.08 -11.68 12.26
C SER A 26 0.43 -12.42 10.98
N ASP A 27 -0.53 -12.52 10.06
CA ASP A 27 -0.22 -12.74 8.65
C ASP A 27 0.49 -11.50 8.08
N CYS A 28 1.27 -11.67 7.02
CA CYS A 28 1.96 -10.58 6.36
C CYS A 28 0.99 -9.83 5.44
N TYR A 29 1.06 -8.51 5.49
CA TYR A 29 0.25 -7.61 4.69
C TYR A 29 1.12 -6.55 4.04
N ASN A 30 1.36 -6.66 2.75
CA ASN A 30 2.09 -5.67 1.96
C ASN A 30 1.12 -4.85 1.10
N PRO A 31 0.84 -3.58 1.46
CA PRO A 31 -0.09 -2.74 0.71
C PRO A 31 0.29 -2.52 -0.76
N LEU A 32 1.58 -2.58 -1.12
CA LEU A 32 2.01 -2.39 -2.51
C LEU A 32 1.58 -3.54 -3.42
N MET A 33 1.28 -4.72 -2.85
CA MET A 33 0.79 -5.87 -3.60
C MET A 33 -0.65 -5.70 -4.11
N TYR A 34 -1.39 -4.71 -3.60
CA TYR A 34 -2.78 -4.44 -3.98
C TYR A 34 -2.93 -3.23 -4.90
N ILE A 35 -1.83 -2.65 -5.35
CA ILE A 35 -1.84 -1.71 -6.47
C ILE A 35 -2.09 -2.52 -7.74
N LYS A 36 -3.08 -2.11 -8.54
CA LYS A 36 -3.47 -2.81 -9.77
C LYS A 36 -2.27 -3.01 -10.67
N GLU A 37 -2.29 -4.07 -11.46
CA GLU A 37 -1.21 -4.53 -12.32
C GLU A 37 0.04 -5.07 -11.58
N SER A 38 0.19 -4.86 -10.26
CA SER A 38 1.24 -5.54 -9.49
C SER A 38 1.09 -7.07 -9.48
N TYR A 39 -0.07 -7.58 -9.88
CA TYR A 39 -0.36 -9.02 -10.00
C TYR A 39 0.09 -9.66 -11.31
N ASN A 40 0.62 -8.91 -12.27
CA ASN A 40 1.14 -9.54 -13.47
C ASN A 40 2.33 -10.46 -13.13
N ASN A 41 2.49 -11.53 -13.89
CA ASN A 41 3.53 -12.53 -13.63
C ASN A 41 4.95 -12.02 -13.92
N ILE A 42 5.08 -10.86 -14.55
CA ILE A 42 6.34 -10.27 -14.99
C ILE A 42 7.08 -9.61 -13.80
N GLY A 43 6.34 -9.14 -12.80
CA GLY A 43 6.93 -8.51 -11.61
C GLY A 43 7.31 -7.04 -11.79
N TYR A 44 7.23 -6.51 -13.01
CA TYR A 44 7.50 -5.12 -13.35
C TYR A 44 6.31 -4.51 -14.07
N TYR A 45 6.21 -3.18 -14.00
CA TYR A 45 5.31 -2.41 -14.86
C TYR A 45 6.04 -2.03 -16.14
N ASP A 46 5.36 -2.13 -17.26
CA ASP A 46 5.83 -1.73 -18.59
C ASP A 46 4.71 -0.98 -19.33
N ASP A 47 4.91 -0.67 -20.63
CA ASP A 47 3.92 0.04 -21.43
C ASP A 47 2.62 -0.74 -21.65
N GLU A 48 2.69 -2.08 -21.59
CA GLU A 48 1.51 -2.96 -21.71
C GLU A 48 0.77 -3.10 -20.35
N HIS A 49 1.50 -2.90 -19.23
CA HIS A 49 1.01 -3.07 -17.86
C HIS A 49 1.30 -1.80 -17.03
N PRO A 50 0.63 -0.69 -17.31
CA PRO A 50 0.89 0.57 -16.63
C PRO A 50 0.45 0.51 -15.16
N ILE A 51 1.19 1.23 -14.31
CA ILE A 51 0.82 1.42 -12.89
C ILE A 51 -0.48 2.20 -12.83
N GLN A 52 -1.44 1.72 -12.04
CA GLN A 52 -2.67 2.45 -11.79
C GLN A 52 -2.40 3.61 -10.82
N GLU A 53 -2.41 4.82 -11.36
CA GLU A 53 -2.07 6.04 -10.62
C GLU A 53 -3.00 6.29 -9.44
N ASP A 54 -4.30 6.01 -9.62
CA ASP A 54 -5.31 6.18 -8.57
C ASP A 54 -5.03 5.30 -7.34
N ASP A 55 -4.53 4.08 -7.52
CA ASP A 55 -4.24 3.17 -6.42
C ASP A 55 -3.02 3.65 -5.63
N VAL A 56 -1.98 4.14 -6.32
CA VAL A 56 -0.80 4.75 -5.68
C VAL A 56 -1.21 5.99 -4.90
N MET A 57 -2.04 6.85 -5.50
CA MET A 57 -2.54 8.05 -4.84
C MET A 57 -3.41 7.72 -3.63
N SER A 58 -4.30 6.72 -3.73
CA SER A 58 -5.14 6.26 -2.63
C SER A 58 -4.31 5.77 -1.46
N LEU A 59 -3.30 4.94 -1.71
CA LEU A 59 -2.38 4.46 -0.69
C LEU A 59 -1.64 5.62 0.01
N ILE A 60 -1.05 6.54 -0.75
CA ILE A 60 -0.31 7.67 -0.19
C ILE A 60 -1.23 8.60 0.59
N ASN A 61 -2.42 8.92 0.08
CA ASN A 61 -3.40 9.76 0.78
C ASN A 61 -3.81 9.13 2.11
N THR A 62 -4.05 7.81 2.13
CA THR A 62 -4.40 7.10 3.37
C THR A 62 -3.25 7.14 4.37
N ILE A 63 -2.01 6.95 3.92
CA ILE A 63 -0.83 7.11 4.78
C ILE A 63 -0.77 8.53 5.33
N MET A 64 -0.89 9.55 4.49
CA MET A 64 -0.78 10.96 4.89
C MET A 64 -1.88 11.37 5.87
N ALA A 65 -3.11 10.92 5.66
CA ALA A 65 -4.23 11.20 6.57
C ALA A 65 -4.00 10.62 7.98
N ASN A 66 -3.42 9.40 8.06
CA ASN A 66 -3.32 8.64 9.30
C ASN A 66 -1.97 8.73 10.01
N THR A 67 -0.98 9.40 9.42
CA THR A 67 0.36 9.54 10.00
C THR A 67 0.75 11.00 10.23
N LYS A 68 -0.23 11.86 10.51
CA LYS A 68 0.04 13.26 10.85
C LYS A 68 0.85 13.33 12.15
N SER A 69 2.01 13.95 12.10
CA SER A 69 2.82 14.16 13.30
C SER A 69 2.23 15.35 14.08
N GLU A 70 1.78 15.11 15.32
CA GLU A 70 1.30 16.16 16.22
C GLU A 70 2.36 17.22 16.50
N ASN A 71 3.64 16.89 16.32
CA ASN A 71 4.78 17.78 16.58
C ASN A 71 5.12 18.71 15.43
N ILE A 72 4.50 18.56 14.24
CA ILE A 72 4.70 19.45 13.08
C ILE A 72 3.64 20.56 13.03
N GLN A 73 2.89 20.76 14.10
CA GLN A 73 1.84 21.81 14.19
C GLN A 73 2.36 23.24 13.93
N ASN A 74 3.65 23.47 13.95
CA ASN A 74 4.23 24.82 13.70
C ASN A 74 4.57 25.13 12.24
N THR A 75 4.44 24.16 11.32
CA THR A 75 4.51 24.38 9.85
C THR A 75 3.15 24.16 9.17
N SER A 76 2.11 23.90 9.92
CA SER A 76 0.82 23.33 9.53
C SER A 76 -0.21 24.33 9.00
N GLY A 77 0.21 25.44 8.43
CA GLY A 77 -0.73 26.35 7.76
C GLY A 77 -0.57 26.41 6.25
N ASP A 78 0.54 25.91 5.71
CA ASP A 78 0.81 26.01 4.28
C ASP A 78 0.65 24.64 3.59
N PRO A 79 -0.41 24.48 2.75
CA PRO A 79 -0.64 23.27 1.98
C PRO A 79 0.53 22.87 1.06
N PHE A 80 1.49 23.75 0.86
CA PHE A 80 2.67 23.53 0.04
C PHE A 80 3.48 22.34 0.53
N TRP A 81 3.73 22.25 1.85
CA TRP A 81 4.58 21.19 2.42
C TRP A 81 3.99 19.81 2.25
N GLU A 82 2.68 19.67 2.52
CA GLU A 82 1.97 18.39 2.33
C GLU A 82 1.97 17.97 0.86
N LYS A 83 1.73 18.92 -0.06
CA LYS A 83 1.76 18.63 -1.50
C LYS A 83 3.15 18.25 -1.99
N ALA A 84 4.18 18.94 -1.54
CA ALA A 84 5.56 18.65 -1.93
C ALA A 84 6.03 17.29 -1.39
N GLU A 85 5.64 16.93 -0.16
CA GLU A 85 5.88 15.62 0.42
C GLU A 85 5.13 14.52 -0.35
N MET A 86 3.86 14.75 -0.69
CA MET A 86 3.06 13.82 -1.48
C MET A 86 3.71 13.52 -2.83
N ILE A 87 4.11 14.56 -3.57
CA ILE A 87 4.79 14.44 -4.87
C ILE A 87 6.09 13.64 -4.73
N TYR A 88 6.86 13.89 -3.68
CA TYR A 88 8.09 13.17 -3.40
C TYR A 88 7.82 11.68 -3.11
N LEU A 89 6.86 11.38 -2.25
CA LEU A 89 6.46 9.99 -1.96
C LEU A 89 5.95 9.29 -3.21
N GLN A 90 5.09 9.94 -4.02
CA GLN A 90 4.62 9.38 -5.29
C GLN A 90 5.79 8.98 -6.20
N ALA A 91 6.80 9.85 -6.36
CA ALA A 91 7.97 9.53 -7.17
C ALA A 91 8.67 8.25 -6.68
N LEU A 92 8.86 8.11 -5.35
CA LEU A 92 9.51 6.93 -4.76
C LEU A 92 8.69 5.65 -4.94
N PHE A 93 7.37 5.73 -4.73
CA PHE A 93 6.49 4.56 -4.92
C PHE A 93 6.47 4.13 -6.39
N TYR A 94 6.34 5.07 -7.34
CA TYR A 94 6.40 4.75 -8.77
C TYR A 94 7.76 4.15 -9.16
N TYR A 95 8.86 4.68 -8.62
CA TYR A 95 10.19 4.10 -8.85
C TYR A 95 10.26 2.66 -8.31
N THR A 96 9.77 2.42 -7.09
CA THR A 96 9.75 1.09 -6.48
C THR A 96 8.96 0.10 -7.33
N LEU A 97 7.76 0.49 -7.76
CA LEU A 97 6.88 -0.38 -8.55
C LEU A 97 7.45 -0.66 -9.94
N ARG A 98 8.16 0.31 -10.56
CA ARG A 98 8.69 0.20 -11.92
C ARG A 98 10.00 -0.60 -12.00
N HIS A 99 10.89 -0.45 -11.02
CA HIS A 99 12.27 -0.94 -11.13
C HIS A 99 12.61 -2.11 -10.21
N TYR A 100 11.72 -2.49 -9.31
CA TYR A 100 11.91 -3.63 -8.42
C TYR A 100 10.92 -4.75 -8.74
N ASP A 101 11.38 -5.99 -8.59
CA ASP A 101 10.51 -7.17 -8.66
C ASP A 101 9.51 -7.19 -7.48
N LYS A 102 8.48 -8.03 -7.60
CA LYS A 102 7.40 -8.12 -6.58
C LYS A 102 7.92 -8.41 -5.17
N ALA A 103 9.00 -9.17 -5.04
CA ALA A 103 9.56 -9.49 -3.73
C ALA A 103 10.20 -8.27 -3.04
N HIS A 104 10.56 -7.24 -3.81
CA HIS A 104 11.18 -6.02 -3.33
C HIS A 104 10.26 -4.80 -3.43
N GLN A 105 9.03 -4.95 -3.90
CA GLN A 105 8.01 -3.91 -3.90
C GLN A 105 7.37 -3.79 -2.51
N ASN A 106 8.10 -3.17 -1.57
CA ASN A 106 7.70 -3.03 -0.17
C ASN A 106 8.19 -1.70 0.43
N PHE A 107 7.74 -1.39 1.65
CA PHE A 107 8.12 -0.14 2.33
C PHE A 107 9.61 -0.08 2.68
N THR A 108 10.28 -1.21 2.89
CA THR A 108 11.73 -1.25 3.13
C THR A 108 12.50 -0.69 1.93
N THR A 109 12.09 -1.04 0.72
CA THR A 109 12.66 -0.49 -0.51
C THR A 109 12.41 1.01 -0.65
N VAL A 110 11.19 1.48 -0.39
CA VAL A 110 10.88 2.92 -0.39
C VAL A 110 11.76 3.69 0.62
N LEU A 111 11.93 3.16 1.84
CA LEU A 111 12.80 3.76 2.85
C LEU A 111 14.28 3.77 2.43
N ASN A 112 14.73 2.74 1.72
CA ASN A 112 16.09 2.70 1.18
C ASN A 112 16.29 3.78 0.10
N LEU A 113 15.29 4.02 -0.76
CA LEU A 113 15.33 5.12 -1.73
C LEU A 113 15.41 6.50 -1.04
N ILE A 114 14.66 6.70 0.05
CA ILE A 114 14.79 7.95 0.85
C ILE A 114 16.22 8.15 1.33
N ARG A 115 16.89 7.10 1.80
CA ARG A 115 18.30 7.18 2.26
C ARG A 115 19.26 7.60 1.15
N LEU A 116 18.94 7.30 -0.11
CA LEU A 116 19.73 7.70 -1.27
C LEU A 116 19.54 9.20 -1.65
N SER A 117 18.61 9.90 -1.02
CA SER A 117 18.34 11.33 -1.29
C SER A 117 19.38 12.28 -0.72
N ASN A 118 20.31 11.81 0.12
CA ASN A 118 21.35 12.66 0.67
C ASN A 118 22.35 13.04 -0.44
N PRO A 119 22.55 14.37 -0.71
CA PRO A 119 23.48 14.80 -1.72
C PRO A 119 24.94 14.54 -1.30
N ASP A 120 25.78 14.26 -2.27
CA ASP A 120 27.22 14.18 -2.11
C ASP A 120 27.88 15.59 -2.11
N SER A 121 29.20 15.62 -2.12
CA SER A 121 29.97 16.88 -2.17
C SER A 121 29.73 17.74 -3.41
N THR A 122 29.14 17.16 -4.46
CA THR A 122 28.77 17.88 -5.71
C THR A 122 27.34 18.42 -5.67
N GLY A 123 26.59 18.13 -4.60
CA GLY A 123 25.18 18.51 -4.46
C GLY A 123 24.21 17.59 -5.19
N VAL A 124 24.69 16.47 -5.73
CA VAL A 124 23.88 15.46 -6.44
C VAL A 124 23.72 14.23 -5.55
N SER A 125 22.51 13.75 -5.38
CA SER A 125 22.23 12.52 -4.62
C SER A 125 22.30 11.28 -5.51
N ASN A 126 22.46 10.11 -4.88
CA ASN A 126 22.32 8.85 -5.61
C ASN A 126 20.91 8.65 -6.15
N LEU A 127 19.90 9.17 -5.46
CA LEU A 127 18.53 9.17 -5.96
C LEU A 127 18.37 10.00 -7.23
N ASP A 128 19.03 11.18 -7.31
CA ASP A 128 19.04 11.99 -8.55
C ASP A 128 19.56 11.17 -9.73
N ARG A 129 20.67 10.43 -9.53
CA ARG A 129 21.26 9.59 -10.59
C ARG A 129 20.32 8.48 -11.07
N LEU A 130 19.56 7.89 -10.15
CA LEU A 130 18.57 6.85 -10.49
C LEU A 130 17.43 7.43 -11.35
N PHE A 131 16.88 8.59 -10.96
CA PHE A 131 15.82 9.24 -11.72
C PHE A 131 16.32 9.83 -13.04
N ASP A 132 17.55 10.32 -13.09
CA ASP A 132 18.17 10.78 -14.35
C ASP A 132 18.38 9.63 -15.35
N ALA A 133 18.74 8.43 -14.85
CA ALA A 133 18.83 7.24 -15.67
C ALA A 133 17.45 6.84 -16.21
N TRP A 134 16.44 6.76 -15.34
CA TRP A 134 15.07 6.47 -15.75
C TRP A 134 14.52 7.49 -16.76
N ALA A 135 14.79 8.78 -16.55
CA ALA A 135 14.34 9.84 -17.44
C ALA A 135 14.97 9.79 -18.86
N LYS A 136 16.13 9.13 -19.03
CA LYS A 136 16.72 8.90 -20.36
C LYS A 136 15.95 7.83 -21.15
N ASP A 137 15.50 6.80 -20.45
CA ASP A 137 14.81 5.68 -21.07
C ASP A 137 13.31 6.00 -21.23
N GLU A 138 12.67 6.57 -20.20
CA GLU A 138 11.22 6.86 -20.15
C GLU A 138 10.96 8.29 -19.66
N PRO A 139 11.19 9.33 -20.48
CA PRO A 139 11.09 10.73 -20.04
C PRO A 139 9.68 11.16 -19.62
N GLU A 140 8.66 10.47 -20.13
CA GLU A 140 7.23 10.73 -19.88
C GLU A 140 6.64 9.92 -18.73
N ALA A 141 7.43 9.00 -18.13
CA ALA A 141 6.97 8.20 -17.01
C ALA A 141 6.49 9.10 -15.84
N ILE A 142 5.35 8.70 -15.24
CA ILE A 142 4.73 9.51 -14.17
C ILE A 142 5.69 9.71 -12.98
N GLY A 143 6.45 8.69 -12.58
CA GLY A 143 7.43 8.80 -11.51
C GLY A 143 8.53 9.81 -11.81
N VAL A 144 9.01 9.88 -13.06
CA VAL A 144 9.99 10.86 -13.53
C VAL A 144 9.40 12.28 -13.47
N LYS A 145 8.15 12.47 -13.92
CA LYS A 145 7.45 13.75 -13.83
C LYS A 145 7.30 14.21 -12.39
N GLN A 146 6.87 13.33 -11.50
CA GLN A 146 6.73 13.65 -10.08
C GLN A 146 8.06 14.00 -9.42
N TYR A 147 9.13 13.27 -9.75
CA TYR A 147 10.45 13.63 -9.23
C TYR A 147 10.94 14.99 -9.71
N LYS A 148 10.74 15.31 -10.99
CA LYS A 148 11.04 16.65 -11.53
C LYS A 148 10.22 17.74 -10.83
N HIS A 149 8.93 17.52 -10.60
CA HIS A 149 8.08 18.46 -9.86
C HIS A 149 8.58 18.65 -8.42
N PHE A 150 8.95 17.57 -7.73
CA PHE A 150 9.59 17.65 -6.41
C PHE A 150 10.86 18.50 -6.43
N LYS A 151 11.76 18.29 -7.39
CA LYS A 151 12.99 19.07 -7.52
C LYS A 151 12.72 20.56 -7.76
N VAL A 152 11.69 20.90 -8.52
CA VAL A 152 11.27 22.31 -8.73
C VAL A 152 10.70 22.89 -7.43
N ALA A 153 9.79 22.17 -6.77
CA ALA A 153 9.21 22.61 -5.50
C ALA A 153 10.26 22.75 -4.40
N ALA A 154 11.25 21.86 -4.38
CA ALA A 154 12.35 21.82 -3.40
C ALA A 154 13.63 22.46 -3.94
N SER A 155 13.54 23.57 -4.69
CA SER A 155 14.67 24.21 -5.36
C SER A 155 15.77 24.72 -4.40
N ALA A 156 15.40 25.07 -3.15
CA ALA A 156 16.36 25.47 -2.12
C ALA A 156 16.81 24.23 -1.31
N PRO A 157 18.11 24.04 -1.02
CA PRO A 157 18.62 22.88 -0.28
C PRO A 157 17.93 22.66 1.08
N LYS A 158 17.60 23.73 1.79
CA LYS A 158 16.88 23.67 3.07
C LYS A 158 15.45 23.13 2.91
N MET A 159 14.76 23.53 1.84
CA MET A 159 13.41 23.03 1.54
C MET A 159 13.45 21.53 1.23
N MET A 160 14.39 21.12 0.37
CA MET A 160 14.60 19.71 0.04
C MET A 160 14.85 18.85 1.28
N SER A 161 15.80 19.27 2.13
CA SER A 161 16.11 18.55 3.37
C SER A 161 14.91 18.47 4.30
N THR A 162 14.09 19.52 4.39
CA THR A 162 12.88 19.51 5.22
C THR A 162 11.85 18.52 4.69
N ILE A 163 11.57 18.49 3.38
CA ILE A 163 10.59 17.54 2.79
C ILE A 163 11.07 16.10 2.99
N ILE A 164 12.35 15.82 2.74
CA ILE A 164 12.93 14.48 2.95
C ILE A 164 12.83 14.07 4.42
N MET A 165 13.10 14.99 5.36
CA MET A 165 12.99 14.72 6.80
C MET A 165 11.54 14.41 7.20
N VAL A 166 10.57 15.16 6.71
CA VAL A 166 9.15 14.94 7.01
C VAL A 166 8.68 13.59 6.46
N ALA A 167 9.01 13.28 5.20
CA ALA A 167 8.70 11.99 4.59
C ALA A 167 9.36 10.81 5.35
N THR A 168 10.62 10.99 5.79
CA THR A 168 11.32 10.00 6.62
C THR A 168 10.61 9.79 7.96
N ALA A 169 10.20 10.86 8.62
CA ALA A 169 9.49 10.78 9.89
C ALA A 169 8.12 10.11 9.73
N ARG A 170 7.40 10.40 8.63
CA ARG A 170 6.10 9.79 8.32
C ARG A 170 6.20 8.28 8.14
N LEU A 171 7.20 7.81 7.42
CA LEU A 171 7.41 6.39 7.18
C LEU A 171 8.28 5.69 8.25
N ALA A 172 8.68 6.39 9.31
CA ALA A 172 9.59 5.85 10.34
C ALA A 172 9.05 4.59 11.01
N SER A 173 7.73 4.48 11.19
CA SER A 173 7.09 3.31 11.79
C SER A 173 7.27 2.04 10.95
N PHE A 174 7.38 2.13 9.63
CA PHE A 174 7.67 0.99 8.76
C PHE A 174 9.12 0.49 8.88
N ASN A 175 10.02 1.26 9.51
CA ASN A 175 11.39 0.83 9.81
C ASN A 175 11.50 0.01 11.12
N ILE A 176 10.41 -0.08 11.89
CA ILE A 176 10.36 -0.94 13.08
C ILE A 176 10.37 -2.39 12.60
N LYS A 177 11.32 -3.20 13.10
CA LYS A 177 11.58 -4.56 12.61
C LYS A 177 10.33 -5.43 12.48
N GLU A 178 9.43 -5.37 13.46
CA GLU A 178 8.19 -6.16 13.45
C GLU A 178 7.24 -5.69 12.34
N ILE A 179 7.12 -4.38 12.13
CA ILE A 179 6.29 -3.80 11.06
C ILE A 179 6.94 -4.06 9.70
N ALA A 180 8.25 -3.86 9.57
CA ALA A 180 8.98 -4.16 8.34
C ALA A 180 8.76 -5.62 7.92
N ASN A 181 8.93 -6.57 8.82
CA ASN A 181 8.70 -8.00 8.54
C ASN A 181 7.24 -8.28 8.14
N MET A 182 6.27 -7.63 8.79
CA MET A 182 4.85 -7.82 8.52
C MET A 182 4.43 -7.23 7.15
N THR A 183 5.12 -6.18 6.68
CA THR A 183 4.81 -5.49 5.42
C THR A 183 5.80 -5.81 4.28
N ASP A 184 6.71 -6.76 4.48
CA ASP A 184 7.71 -7.15 3.49
C ASP A 184 7.11 -8.00 2.37
N THR A 185 6.26 -8.95 2.75
CA THR A 185 5.56 -9.87 1.83
C THR A 185 4.06 -9.79 2.06
N ASP A 186 3.27 -10.45 1.20
CA ASP A 186 1.83 -10.57 1.38
C ASP A 186 1.38 -12.02 1.49
N THR A 187 0.62 -12.31 2.54
CA THR A 187 -0.08 -13.58 2.74
C THR A 187 -1.57 -13.38 2.99
N MET A 188 -2.07 -12.13 2.91
CA MET A 188 -3.49 -11.83 3.15
C MET A 188 -4.40 -12.32 2.02
N GLU A 189 -3.95 -12.26 0.78
CA GLU A 189 -4.74 -12.70 -0.39
C GLU A 189 -6.10 -11.99 -0.45
N LEU A 190 -6.13 -10.66 -0.31
CA LEU A 190 -7.38 -9.87 -0.27
C LEU A 190 -8.21 -10.02 -1.55
N ASN A 191 -7.57 -10.35 -2.67
CA ASN A 191 -8.22 -10.62 -3.95
C ASN A 191 -9.25 -11.77 -3.92
N ARG A 192 -9.28 -12.58 -2.84
CA ARG A 192 -10.28 -13.63 -2.64
C ARG A 192 -11.64 -13.12 -2.15
N ILE A 193 -11.71 -11.88 -1.68
CA ILE A 193 -12.92 -11.32 -1.08
C ILE A 193 -14.08 -11.32 -2.10
N GLY A 194 -15.20 -11.93 -1.74
CA GLY A 194 -16.40 -11.98 -2.57
C GLY A 194 -16.34 -12.90 -3.78
N MET A 195 -15.24 -13.64 -4.00
CA MET A 195 -15.11 -14.63 -5.05
C MET A 195 -16.00 -15.87 -4.82
N PRO A 196 -16.24 -16.71 -5.85
CA PRO A 196 -16.96 -17.97 -5.67
C PRO A 196 -16.39 -18.84 -4.54
N LEU A 197 -17.25 -19.55 -3.82
CA LEU A 197 -16.83 -20.39 -2.69
C LEU A 197 -16.18 -21.72 -3.10
N ASP A 198 -16.37 -22.14 -4.35
CA ASP A 198 -15.83 -23.39 -4.90
C ASP A 198 -14.66 -23.11 -5.84
N ASP A 199 -13.50 -23.71 -5.58
CA ASP A 199 -12.31 -23.65 -6.44
C ASP A 199 -12.58 -24.16 -7.87
N ASN A 200 -13.55 -25.04 -8.03
CA ASN A 200 -13.94 -25.57 -9.34
C ASN A 200 -15.00 -24.73 -10.06
N SER A 201 -15.43 -23.61 -9.46
CA SER A 201 -16.40 -22.71 -10.08
C SER A 201 -15.98 -22.31 -11.51
N PRO A 202 -16.86 -22.46 -12.51
CA PRO A 202 -16.58 -21.99 -13.88
C PRO A 202 -16.22 -20.50 -13.91
N LEU A 203 -16.91 -19.67 -13.11
CA LEU A 203 -16.65 -18.24 -13.02
C LEU A 203 -15.24 -17.96 -12.49
N LEU A 204 -14.80 -18.65 -11.43
CA LEU A 204 -13.45 -18.46 -10.89
C LEU A 204 -12.37 -18.88 -11.89
N LYS A 205 -12.59 -20.00 -12.60
CA LYS A 205 -11.68 -20.44 -13.66
C LYS A 205 -11.62 -19.45 -14.83
N GLN A 206 -12.76 -18.90 -15.22
CA GLN A 206 -12.83 -17.85 -16.25
C GLN A 206 -12.06 -16.60 -15.81
N ILE A 207 -12.33 -16.07 -14.62
CA ILE A 207 -11.63 -14.89 -14.06
C ILE A 207 -10.12 -15.12 -14.07
N ASN A 208 -9.66 -16.27 -13.57
CA ASN A 208 -8.23 -16.60 -13.52
C ASN A 208 -7.60 -16.71 -14.92
N SER A 209 -8.33 -17.23 -15.91
CA SER A 209 -7.82 -17.33 -17.26
C SER A 209 -7.76 -15.99 -17.99
N GLU A 210 -8.79 -15.15 -17.83
CA GLU A 210 -8.90 -13.84 -18.50
C GLU A 210 -7.95 -12.80 -17.87
N SER A 211 -7.78 -12.83 -16.53
CA SER A 211 -6.94 -11.87 -15.81
C SER A 211 -5.49 -12.29 -15.68
N ASN A 212 -5.12 -13.50 -16.15
CA ASN A 212 -3.81 -14.11 -15.92
C ASN A 212 -3.38 -14.10 -14.43
N LYS A 213 -4.37 -14.18 -13.53
CA LYS A 213 -4.19 -14.15 -12.08
C LYS A 213 -4.48 -15.53 -11.49
N THR A 214 -3.89 -15.83 -10.34
CA THR A 214 -4.26 -17.00 -9.54
C THR A 214 -4.99 -16.53 -8.29
N ILE A 215 -6.31 -16.34 -8.42
CA ILE A 215 -7.19 -15.96 -7.32
C ILE A 215 -7.79 -17.23 -6.73
N GLY A 216 -7.68 -17.40 -5.40
CA GLY A 216 -8.32 -18.49 -4.67
C GLY A 216 -9.83 -18.26 -4.49
N ASN A 217 -10.53 -19.27 -3.97
CA ASN A 217 -11.95 -19.14 -3.66
C ASN A 217 -12.24 -18.11 -2.57
N GLY A 218 -13.46 -17.60 -2.50
CA GLY A 218 -13.94 -16.60 -1.55
C GLY A 218 -14.19 -17.11 -0.13
N LYS A 219 -13.82 -18.37 0.18
CA LYS A 219 -14.01 -18.97 1.50
C LYS A 219 -12.92 -18.54 2.47
N VAL A 220 -12.89 -17.25 2.79
CA VAL A 220 -11.88 -16.60 3.62
C VAL A 220 -12.55 -15.75 4.70
N ALA A 221 -11.92 -15.65 5.87
CA ALA A 221 -12.34 -14.76 6.94
C ALA A 221 -11.13 -13.98 7.48
N TYR A 222 -11.23 -12.69 7.46
CA TYR A 222 -10.21 -11.76 7.94
C TYR A 222 -10.52 -11.29 9.36
N PHE A 223 -9.51 -11.29 10.22
CA PHE A 223 -9.58 -10.72 11.55
C PHE A 223 -8.56 -9.61 11.68
N VAL A 224 -9.02 -8.42 12.03
CA VAL A 224 -8.16 -7.28 12.34
C VAL A 224 -8.17 -7.08 13.85
N ILE A 225 -7.00 -7.18 14.48
CA ILE A 225 -6.83 -7.04 15.92
C ILE A 225 -6.04 -5.77 16.17
N THR A 226 -6.66 -4.80 16.81
CA THR A 226 -6.02 -3.55 17.24
C THR A 226 -5.80 -3.59 18.75
N LYS A 227 -4.87 -2.74 19.22
CA LYS A 227 -4.60 -2.59 20.66
C LYS A 227 -5.36 -1.40 21.20
N PRO A 228 -6.35 -1.58 22.11
CA PRO A 228 -7.17 -0.47 22.61
C PRO A 228 -6.35 0.63 23.33
N SER A 229 -5.24 0.25 23.95
CA SER A 229 -4.37 1.16 24.71
C SER A 229 -3.30 1.88 23.87
N ASN A 230 -3.17 1.54 22.58
CA ASN A 230 -2.13 2.10 21.71
C ASN A 230 -2.57 2.07 20.24
N ASN A 231 -2.84 3.24 19.71
CA ASN A 231 -3.29 3.45 18.33
C ASN A 231 -2.14 3.72 17.33
N THR A 232 -0.88 3.63 17.77
CA THR A 232 0.30 3.98 16.94
C THR A 232 0.32 3.28 15.58
N PHE A 233 -0.22 2.06 15.49
CA PHE A 233 -0.20 1.26 14.26
C PHE A 233 -1.57 1.16 13.58
N ASN A 234 -2.58 1.89 14.06
CA ASN A 234 -3.93 1.83 13.50
C ASN A 234 -4.00 2.34 12.04
N TYR A 235 -3.02 3.15 11.61
CA TYR A 235 -2.87 3.54 10.20
C TYR A 235 -2.77 2.33 9.25
N LEU A 236 -2.18 1.19 9.69
CA LEU A 236 -2.15 -0.04 8.90
C LEU A 236 -3.54 -0.66 8.74
N ALA A 237 -4.37 -0.60 9.80
CA ALA A 237 -5.75 -1.03 9.69
C ALA A 237 -6.54 -0.12 8.74
N SER A 238 -6.30 1.21 8.76
CA SER A 238 -6.94 2.15 7.84
C SER A 238 -6.57 1.86 6.38
N ILE A 239 -5.29 1.60 6.10
CA ILE A 239 -4.84 1.19 4.76
C ILE A 239 -5.49 -0.13 4.35
N PHE A 240 -5.52 -1.11 5.26
CA PHE A 240 -6.12 -2.43 5.02
C PHE A 240 -7.60 -2.32 4.65
N TYR A 241 -8.39 -1.56 5.41
CA TYR A 241 -9.80 -1.36 5.10
C TYR A 241 -10.02 -0.57 3.82
N THR A 242 -9.22 0.46 3.56
CA THR A 242 -9.29 1.21 2.29
C THR A 242 -9.11 0.25 1.10
N GLN A 243 -8.10 -0.61 1.16
CA GLN A 243 -7.83 -1.59 0.09
C GLN A 243 -8.89 -2.69 0.02
N ILE A 244 -9.46 -3.14 1.15
CA ILE A 244 -10.59 -4.08 1.13
C ILE A 244 -11.76 -3.50 0.33
N PHE A 245 -12.14 -2.24 0.55
CA PHE A 245 -13.24 -1.62 -0.17
C PHE A 245 -12.94 -1.47 -1.67
N GLU A 246 -11.72 -1.10 -2.02
CA GLU A 246 -11.28 -1.04 -3.42
C GLU A 246 -11.35 -2.41 -4.11
N ILE A 247 -10.88 -3.45 -3.43
CA ILE A 247 -10.91 -4.83 -3.94
C ILE A 247 -12.33 -5.37 -4.05
N ILE A 248 -13.23 -5.04 -3.13
CA ILE A 248 -14.66 -5.40 -3.21
C ILE A 248 -15.26 -4.85 -4.51
N ASP A 249 -15.02 -3.57 -4.83
CA ASP A 249 -15.51 -2.96 -6.06
C ASP A 249 -14.90 -3.61 -7.32
N GLU A 250 -13.61 -3.91 -7.29
CA GLU A 250 -12.93 -4.58 -8.39
C GLU A 250 -13.46 -6.00 -8.60
N ASN A 251 -13.56 -6.77 -7.53
CA ASN A 251 -14.06 -8.14 -7.59
C ASN A 251 -15.53 -8.20 -8.03
N ALA A 252 -16.35 -7.22 -7.67
CA ALA A 252 -17.70 -7.11 -8.18
C ALA A 252 -17.73 -6.92 -9.71
N LYS A 253 -16.82 -6.10 -10.25
CA LYS A 253 -16.68 -5.93 -11.71
C LYS A 253 -16.23 -7.23 -12.39
N LEU A 254 -15.24 -7.93 -11.82
CA LEU A 254 -14.77 -9.23 -12.32
C LEU A 254 -15.87 -10.29 -12.31
N CYS A 255 -16.77 -10.24 -11.33
CA CYS A 255 -17.90 -11.14 -11.20
C CYS A 255 -19.16 -10.70 -12.01
N GLY A 256 -19.05 -9.73 -12.91
CA GLY A 256 -20.15 -9.29 -13.77
C GLY A 256 -21.07 -8.24 -13.17
N GLY A 257 -20.59 -7.43 -12.21
CA GLY A 257 -21.29 -6.29 -11.63
C GLY A 257 -21.76 -6.50 -10.18
N SER A 258 -21.60 -7.70 -9.62
CA SER A 258 -21.86 -8.00 -8.21
C SER A 258 -20.93 -9.10 -7.71
N LEU A 259 -20.63 -9.10 -6.42
CA LEU A 259 -19.83 -10.15 -5.81
C LEU A 259 -20.51 -11.51 -5.97
N ALA A 260 -19.72 -12.56 -6.27
CA ALA A 260 -20.20 -13.92 -6.37
C ALA A 260 -20.62 -14.50 -4.99
N THR A 261 -20.03 -13.97 -3.92
CA THR A 261 -20.35 -14.31 -2.53
C THR A 261 -20.52 -13.05 -1.70
N PRO A 262 -21.62 -12.91 -0.92
CA PRO A 262 -21.80 -11.78 -0.02
C PRO A 262 -20.64 -11.63 0.96
N VAL A 263 -20.23 -10.39 1.20
CA VAL A 263 -19.21 -10.03 2.19
C VAL A 263 -19.89 -9.33 3.36
N GLU A 264 -19.68 -9.84 4.56
CA GLU A 264 -20.15 -9.24 5.79
C GLU A 264 -18.96 -8.64 6.54
N ILE A 265 -19.07 -7.37 6.92
CA ILE A 265 -18.02 -6.63 7.63
C ILE A 265 -18.56 -6.23 9.00
N TYR A 266 -17.91 -6.74 10.06
CA TYR A 266 -18.23 -6.40 11.44
C TYR A 266 -17.13 -5.48 11.98
N MET A 267 -17.48 -4.24 12.27
CA MET A 267 -16.57 -3.24 12.82
C MET A 267 -16.98 -2.90 14.25
N ASP A 268 -16.35 -3.57 15.18
CA ASP A 268 -16.38 -3.19 16.58
C ASP A 268 -15.32 -2.10 16.81
N GLU A 269 -15.60 -1.12 17.67
CA GLU A 269 -14.67 -0.01 17.98
C GLU A 269 -14.19 0.83 16.76
N TRP A 270 -15.06 1.02 15.78
CA TRP A 270 -14.79 1.84 14.57
C TRP A 270 -14.10 3.19 14.87
N ALA A 271 -14.50 3.86 15.97
CA ALA A 271 -13.97 5.16 16.35
C ALA A 271 -12.46 5.16 16.68
N GLN A 272 -11.86 4.01 16.89
CA GLN A 272 -10.42 3.87 17.16
C GLN A 272 -9.59 3.64 15.90
N LEU A 273 -10.23 3.31 14.78
CA LEU A 273 -9.56 3.24 13.49
C LEU A 273 -9.28 4.67 13.03
N GLY A 274 -8.18 4.87 12.33
CA GLY A 274 -7.88 6.14 11.72
C GLY A 274 -8.86 6.49 10.58
N GLU A 275 -8.58 7.53 9.84
CA GLU A 275 -9.37 7.96 8.70
C GLU A 275 -9.32 6.92 7.57
N ILE A 276 -10.49 6.52 7.07
CA ILE A 276 -10.64 5.67 5.88
C ILE A 276 -11.23 6.57 4.78
N PRO A 277 -10.42 7.07 3.84
CA PRO A 277 -10.81 8.18 2.96
C PRO A 277 -12.03 7.93 2.07
N ARG A 278 -12.42 6.68 1.84
CA ARG A 278 -13.58 6.33 1.00
C ARG A 278 -14.81 5.89 1.79
N PHE A 279 -14.73 5.95 3.11
CA PHE A 279 -15.85 5.60 3.97
C PHE A 279 -16.49 6.86 4.53
N VAL A 280 -17.43 7.44 3.78
CA VAL A 280 -18.28 8.56 4.20
C VAL A 280 -19.74 8.14 4.07
#